data_496845e7255d3b00c3f28640cd23ceb2
#
_entry.id   496845e7255d3b00c3f28640cd23ceb2
#
_cell.length_a   1.000
_cell.length_b   1.000
_cell.length_c   1.000
_cell.angle_alpha   90.00
_cell.angle_beta   90.00
_cell.angle_gamma   90.00
#
_symmetry.space_group_name_H-M   'P 1'
#
loop_
_entity.id
_entity.type
_entity.pdbx_description
1 polymer ?
#
loop_
_entity_poly.entity_id
_entity_poly.type
_entity_poly.pdbx_seq_one_letter_code
_entity_poly.pdbx_strand_id
1 'polypeptide(L)'
;MATRITSPVQRRTSLPLTKQNESDISMLLESSAYQRALEQLSGTKIIDQEVSTSALLHAVFEAGMSAVKRSAEMEGYSQIAEGISKANLQQRRKDARRRRPSWSAEE
;
A
#
# COMPACT_ATOMS: atom_id res chain seq x y z
N MET A 1 2.63 16.80 -25.50
CA MET A 1 3.83 16.45 -24.75
C MET A 1 3.55 15.30 -23.78
N ALA A 2 4.46 14.41 -23.65
CA ALA A 2 4.26 13.26 -22.77
C ALA A 2 4.12 13.68 -21.32
N THR A 3 3.42 12.87 -20.56
CA THR A 3 3.25 13.07 -19.13
C THR A 3 4.61 13.12 -18.45
N ARG A 4 4.78 14.07 -17.59
CA ARG A 4 6.04 14.24 -16.87
C ARG A 4 5.94 13.67 -15.47
N ILE A 5 7.07 13.23 -14.99
CA ILE A 5 7.24 12.90 -13.58
C ILE A 5 7.26 14.22 -12.82
N THR A 6 6.39 14.36 -11.81
CA THR A 6 6.22 15.62 -11.10
C THR A 6 7.41 15.99 -10.22
N SER A 7 8.14 14.98 -9.76
CA SER A 7 9.34 15.20 -8.95
C SER A 7 10.59 15.00 -9.79
N PRO A 8 11.69 15.69 -9.47
CA PRO A 8 12.94 15.47 -10.21
C PRO A 8 13.41 14.04 -10.07
N VAL A 9 13.95 13.52 -11.15
CA VAL A 9 14.50 12.16 -11.14
C VAL A 9 15.83 12.19 -10.39
N GLN A 10 15.94 11.37 -9.34
CA GLN A 10 17.17 11.27 -8.55
C GLN A 10 18.13 10.25 -9.15
N ARG A 11 17.61 9.18 -9.69
CA ARG A 11 18.42 8.20 -10.38
C ARG A 11 17.52 7.36 -11.28
N ARG A 12 18.14 6.72 -12.26
CA ARG A 12 17.42 5.79 -13.12
C ARG A 12 17.90 4.39 -12.81
N THR A 13 16.95 3.45 -12.81
CA THR A 13 17.25 2.06 -12.57
C THR A 13 16.48 1.21 -13.56
N SER A 14 17.00 0.03 -13.87
CA SER A 14 16.29 -0.89 -14.74
C SER A 14 15.34 -1.73 -13.92
N LEU A 15 14.22 -2.09 -14.53
CA LEU A 15 13.19 -2.90 -13.90
C LEU A 15 13.00 -4.15 -14.74
N PRO A 16 13.32 -5.34 -14.21
CA PRO A 16 13.06 -6.56 -14.96
C PRO A 16 11.56 -6.81 -15.01
N LEU A 17 11.07 -7.14 -16.20
CA LEU A 17 9.67 -7.38 -16.43
C LEU A 17 9.44 -8.82 -16.85
N THR A 18 8.46 -9.45 -16.23
CA THR A 18 8.05 -10.80 -16.61
C THR A 18 7.09 -10.70 -17.80
N LYS A 19 6.78 -11.85 -18.36
CA LYS A 19 5.81 -11.94 -19.44
C LYS A 19 4.45 -11.39 -19.00
N GLN A 20 4.05 -11.68 -17.77
CA GLN A 20 2.82 -11.18 -17.21
C GLN A 20 2.86 -9.66 -17.05
N ASN A 21 3.99 -9.12 -16.63
CA ASN A 21 4.16 -7.67 -16.51
C ASN A 21 4.01 -6.97 -17.86
N GLU A 22 4.58 -7.56 -18.91
CA GLU A 22 4.44 -7.01 -20.27
C GLU A 22 2.98 -7.00 -20.70
N SER A 23 2.26 -8.06 -20.41
CA SER A 23 0.85 -8.17 -20.71
C SER A 23 0.05 -7.12 -19.96
N ASP A 24 0.37 -6.90 -18.70
CA ASP A 24 -0.30 -5.91 -17.86
C ASP A 24 -0.06 -4.49 -18.39
N ILE A 25 1.16 -4.21 -18.83
CA ILE A 25 1.50 -2.91 -19.41
C ILE A 25 0.69 -2.66 -20.67
N SER A 26 0.59 -3.67 -21.53
CA SER A 26 -0.23 -3.58 -22.76
C SER A 26 -1.68 -3.25 -22.42
N MET A 27 -2.21 -3.90 -21.40
CA MET A 27 -3.57 -3.67 -20.95
C MET A 27 -3.77 -2.23 -20.47
N LEU A 28 -2.79 -1.71 -19.71
CA LEU A 28 -2.84 -0.32 -19.24
C LEU A 28 -2.78 0.67 -20.40
N LEU A 29 -2.01 0.36 -21.44
CA LEU A 29 -1.91 1.25 -22.58
C LEU A 29 -3.18 1.26 -23.42
N GLU A 30 -3.96 0.20 -23.37
CA GLU A 30 -5.13 0.05 -24.24
C GLU A 30 -6.46 0.33 -23.57
N SER A 31 -6.54 0.20 -22.25
CA SER A 31 -7.82 0.28 -21.54
C SER A 31 -7.94 1.59 -20.77
N SER A 32 -8.93 2.39 -21.12
CA SER A 32 -9.18 3.63 -20.38
C SER A 32 -9.67 3.37 -18.97
N ALA A 33 -10.32 2.25 -18.72
CA ALA A 33 -10.77 1.90 -17.38
C ALA A 33 -9.59 1.66 -16.46
N TYR A 34 -8.57 0.95 -16.94
CA TYR A 34 -7.36 0.71 -16.15
C TYR A 34 -6.56 1.99 -16.00
N GLN A 35 -6.55 2.85 -17.02
CA GLN A 35 -5.87 4.14 -16.93
C GLN A 35 -6.52 5.03 -15.88
N ARG A 36 -7.84 5.04 -15.79
CA ARG A 36 -8.56 5.78 -14.76
C ARG A 36 -8.22 5.27 -13.36
N ALA A 37 -8.19 3.96 -13.21
CA ALA A 37 -7.82 3.37 -11.94
C ALA A 37 -6.41 3.77 -11.56
N LEU A 38 -5.49 3.76 -12.51
CA LEU A 38 -4.11 4.15 -12.27
C LEU A 38 -4.00 5.62 -11.89
N GLU A 39 -4.77 6.48 -12.54
CA GLU A 39 -4.81 7.90 -12.17
C GLU A 39 -5.24 8.10 -10.72
N GLN A 40 -6.28 7.39 -10.32
CA GLN A 40 -6.79 7.50 -8.95
C GLN A 40 -5.77 7.02 -7.93
N LEU A 41 -5.09 5.93 -8.24
CA LEU A 41 -4.14 5.34 -7.29
C LEU A 41 -2.82 6.08 -7.25
N SER A 42 -2.37 6.59 -8.39
CA SER A 42 -1.06 7.26 -8.46
C SER A 42 -1.14 8.76 -8.24
N GLY A 43 -2.31 9.34 -8.45
CA GLY A 43 -2.47 10.79 -8.42
C GLY A 43 -1.91 11.49 -9.64
N THR A 44 -1.49 10.74 -10.63
CA THR A 44 -0.91 11.29 -11.87
C THR A 44 -1.94 11.22 -12.98
N LYS A 45 -2.14 12.29 -13.69
CA LYS A 45 -3.10 12.32 -14.79
C LYS A 45 -2.51 11.60 -16.00
N ILE A 46 -3.28 10.66 -16.54
CA ILE A 46 -2.84 9.80 -17.62
C ILE A 46 -3.79 9.88 -18.82
N ILE A 47 -5.09 9.89 -18.55
CA ILE A 47 -6.11 9.89 -19.60
C ILE A 47 -6.05 11.20 -20.38
N ASP A 48 -6.21 11.08 -21.69
CA ASP A 48 -6.16 12.20 -22.64
C ASP A 48 -4.78 12.84 -22.75
N GLN A 49 -3.76 12.13 -22.33
CA GLN A 49 -2.38 12.57 -22.47
C GLN A 49 -1.57 11.50 -23.17
N GLU A 50 -0.55 11.97 -23.90
CA GLU A 50 0.38 11.07 -24.51
C GLU A 50 1.38 10.64 -23.44
N VAL A 51 1.35 9.35 -23.12
CA VAL A 51 2.12 8.82 -22.01
C VAL A 51 3.19 7.89 -22.51
N SER A 52 4.43 8.15 -22.16
CA SER A 52 5.52 7.24 -22.49
C SER A 52 5.45 6.02 -21.56
N THR A 53 6.07 4.94 -22.01
CA THR A 53 6.15 3.72 -21.19
C THR A 53 6.83 4.02 -19.86
N SER A 54 7.87 4.85 -19.88
CA SER A 54 8.58 5.23 -18.66
C SER A 54 7.66 5.97 -17.68
N ALA A 55 6.87 6.92 -18.18
CA ALA A 55 5.93 7.65 -17.35
C ALA A 55 4.83 6.74 -16.81
N LEU A 56 4.36 5.81 -17.64
CA LEU A 56 3.37 4.84 -17.22
C LEU A 56 3.90 3.95 -16.10
N LEU A 57 5.13 3.45 -16.27
CA LEU A 57 5.76 2.61 -15.25
C LEU A 57 5.99 3.37 -13.96
N HIS A 58 6.33 4.65 -14.06
CA HIS A 58 6.48 5.49 -12.88
C HIS A 58 5.15 5.65 -12.16
N ALA A 59 4.07 5.85 -12.91
CA ALA A 59 2.73 5.95 -12.32
C ALA A 59 2.33 4.65 -11.62
N VAL A 60 2.66 3.51 -12.23
CA VAL A 60 2.42 2.20 -11.62
C VAL A 60 3.22 2.07 -10.32
N PHE A 61 4.47 2.50 -10.34
CA PHE A 61 5.31 2.49 -9.15
C PHE A 61 4.68 3.34 -8.05
N GLU A 62 4.25 4.56 -8.39
CA GLU A 62 3.62 5.45 -7.43
C GLU A 62 2.34 4.85 -6.85
N ALA A 63 1.53 4.25 -7.71
CA ALA A 63 0.31 3.58 -7.28
C ALA A 63 0.63 2.43 -6.33
N GLY A 64 1.65 1.63 -6.68
CA GLY A 64 2.08 0.52 -5.85
C GLY A 64 2.61 0.99 -4.50
N MET A 65 3.42 2.04 -4.50
CA MET A 65 3.95 2.60 -3.26
C MET A 65 2.84 3.18 -2.39
N SER A 66 1.86 3.84 -3.01
CA SER A 66 0.71 4.33 -2.25
C SER A 66 -0.05 3.20 -1.59
N ALA A 67 -0.24 2.11 -2.31
CA ALA A 67 -0.91 0.93 -1.77
C ALA A 67 -0.10 0.30 -0.65
N VAL A 68 1.21 0.19 -0.83
CA VAL A 68 2.11 -0.37 0.19
C VAL A 68 2.09 0.49 1.46
N LYS A 69 2.19 1.80 1.29
CA LYS A 69 2.17 2.71 2.42
C LYS A 69 0.84 2.63 3.18
N ARG A 70 -0.25 2.60 2.44
CA ARG A 70 -1.58 2.49 3.05
C ARG A 70 -1.72 1.18 3.82
N SER A 71 -1.27 0.09 3.22
CA SER A 71 -1.33 -1.22 3.85
C SER A 71 -0.47 -1.25 5.11
N ALA A 72 0.73 -0.68 5.04
CA ALA A 72 1.63 -0.62 6.18
C ALA A 72 1.06 0.24 7.30
N GLU A 73 0.42 1.35 6.96
CA GLU A 73 -0.22 2.21 7.94
C GLU A 73 -1.38 1.50 8.62
N MET A 74 -2.20 0.82 7.85
CA MET A 74 -3.30 0.04 8.41
C MET A 74 -2.79 -1.09 9.29
N GLU A 75 -1.73 -1.77 8.86
CA GLU A 75 -1.09 -2.79 9.67
C GLU A 75 -0.54 -2.21 10.96
N GLY A 76 0.09 -1.03 10.87
CA GLY A 76 0.59 -0.33 12.03
C GLY A 76 -0.50 0.01 13.02
N TYR A 77 -1.62 0.52 12.53
CA TYR A 77 -2.77 0.79 13.39
C TYR A 77 -3.31 -0.48 14.01
N SER A 78 -3.42 -1.55 13.23
CA SER A 78 -3.86 -2.85 13.75
C SER A 78 -2.94 -3.35 14.85
N GLN A 79 -1.64 -3.26 14.64
CA GLN A 79 -0.66 -3.69 15.63
C GLN A 79 -0.74 -2.86 16.91
N ILE A 80 -0.91 -1.56 16.77
CA ILE A 80 -1.09 -0.67 17.92
C ILE A 80 -2.35 -1.05 18.67
N ALA A 81 -3.45 -1.23 17.97
CA ALA A 81 -4.71 -1.61 18.58
C ALA A 81 -4.61 -2.97 19.29
N GLU A 82 -3.97 -3.94 18.65
CA GLU A 82 -3.74 -5.25 19.25
C GLU A 82 -2.86 -5.14 20.48
N GLY A 83 -1.81 -4.33 20.39
CA GLY A 83 -0.92 -4.11 21.52
C GLY A 83 -1.64 -3.50 22.71
N ILE A 84 -2.48 -2.52 22.47
CA ILE A 84 -3.30 -1.91 23.52
C ILE A 84 -4.25 -2.93 24.10
N SER A 85 -4.93 -3.69 23.26
CA SER A 85 -5.86 -4.72 23.72
C SER A 85 -5.17 -5.79 24.54
N LYS A 86 -4.00 -6.23 24.11
CA LYS A 86 -3.23 -7.23 24.84
C LYS A 86 -2.76 -6.68 26.18
N ALA A 87 -2.28 -5.45 26.18
CA ALA A 87 -1.84 -4.81 27.42
C ALA A 87 -2.98 -4.68 28.40
N ASN A 88 -4.15 -4.26 27.93
CA ASN A 88 -5.33 -4.15 28.77
C ASN A 88 -5.76 -5.51 29.32
N LEU A 89 -5.72 -6.52 28.47
CA LEU A 89 -6.09 -7.87 28.91
C LEU A 89 -5.12 -8.41 29.94
N GLN A 90 -3.83 -8.20 29.73
CA GLN A 90 -2.82 -8.61 30.67
C GLN A 90 -2.98 -7.89 32.01
N GLN A 91 -3.29 -6.61 31.97
CA GLN A 91 -3.52 -5.84 33.18
C GLN A 91 -4.74 -6.38 33.94
N ARG A 92 -5.80 -6.68 33.23
CA ARG A 92 -7.00 -7.29 33.84
C ARG A 92 -6.68 -8.61 34.48
N ARG A 93 -5.87 -9.43 33.83
CA ARG A 93 -5.47 -10.71 34.37
C ARG A 93 -4.66 -10.55 35.64
N LYS A 94 -3.73 -9.59 35.66
CA LYS A 94 -2.93 -9.31 36.83
C LYS A 94 -3.80 -8.84 37.98
N ASP A 95 -4.71 -7.92 37.71
CA ASP A 95 -5.61 -7.40 38.74
C ASP A 95 -6.49 -8.51 39.30
N ALA A 96 -7.00 -9.37 38.42
CA ALA A 96 -7.80 -10.48 38.83
C ALA A 96 -7.03 -11.45 39.73
N ARG A 97 -5.77 -11.73 39.37
CA ARG A 97 -4.93 -12.61 40.18
C ARG A 97 -4.66 -12.04 41.56
N ARG A 98 -4.54 -10.73 41.66
CA ARG A 98 -4.24 -10.11 42.96
C ARG A 98 -5.39 -10.19 43.95
N ARG A 99 -6.62 -10.09 43.45
CA ARG A 99 -7.77 -9.95 44.34
C ARG A 99 -8.79 -11.05 44.26
N ARG A 100 -8.45 -12.12 43.58
CA ARG A 100 -9.45 -13.16 43.41
C ARG A 100 -8.93 -14.50 43.87
N PRO A 101 -9.85 -15.39 44.17
CA PRO A 101 -9.49 -16.75 44.56
C PRO A 101 -8.91 -17.52 43.38
N SER A 102 -8.34 -18.65 43.70
CA SER A 102 -7.65 -19.49 42.72
C SER A 102 -8.56 -20.00 41.61
N TRP A 103 -9.85 -20.07 41.83
CA TRP A 103 -10.76 -20.63 40.83
C TRP A 103 -10.79 -19.78 39.55
N SER A 104 -10.39 -18.54 39.60
CA SER A 104 -10.42 -17.69 38.41
C SER A 104 -9.05 -17.53 37.77
N ALA A 105 -8.11 -18.37 38.10
CA ALA A 105 -6.76 -18.26 37.60
C ALA A 105 -6.56 -18.81 36.21
N GLU A 106 -7.53 -19.50 35.67
CA GLU A 106 -7.31 -20.16 34.42
C GLU A 106 -7.37 -19.25 33.23
N GLU A 107 -7.66 -18.03 33.31
CA GLU A 107 -7.65 -17.23 32.18
C GLU A 107 -6.43 -16.83 31.66
#